data_d90a96d0d87eb1b12815122f8e5dfa93
#
_entry.id   d90a96d0d87eb1b12815122f8e5dfa93
#
_cell.length_a   1.000
_cell.length_b   1.000
_cell.length_c   1.000
_cell.angle_alpha   90.00
_cell.angle_beta   90.00
_cell.angle_gamma   90.00
#
_symmetry.space_group_name_H-M   'P 1'
#
loop_
_entity.id
_entity.type
_entity.pdbx_description
1 polymer ?
#
loop_
_entity_poly.entity_id
_entity_poly.type
_entity_poly.pdbx_seq_one_letter_code
_entity_poly.pdbx_strand_id
1 'polypeptide(L)'
;PVPEDGFISHPVATGKFPILKPAPKKRKPLVSPQSLSTASLITKYDVPVPRYTSFPTAVQFKPTASQSDFTKQLAALRPHQPISVYIHIPFCHSLCHYCGCHTKIVHAYNPIEKYVGTLLQEIKQAATSIGKPIPVSQIHFGGGSPNYAKTEDIDRILQALEQNFLTSPDTQIAMECDPRLLDEKKINDYSRLGISRISLGIQDFNYRVQKVINRIQPLKQVQKQIQR
;
A
#
# COMPACT_ATOMS: atom_id res chain seq x y z
N PRO A 1 26.09 -16.10 -16.87
CA PRO A 1 24.71 -16.43 -17.08
C PRO A 1 24.03 -16.47 -15.72
N VAL A 2 23.20 -15.49 -15.49
CA VAL A 2 22.36 -15.39 -14.28
C VAL A 2 21.11 -16.20 -14.58
N PRO A 3 20.64 -17.12 -13.70
CA PRO A 3 19.41 -17.86 -13.92
C PRO A 3 18.22 -16.91 -13.94
N GLU A 4 17.28 -17.11 -14.85
CA GLU A 4 16.10 -16.27 -15.07
C GLU A 4 15.03 -16.37 -13.98
N ASP A 5 15.19 -17.17 -12.94
CA ASP A 5 14.13 -17.49 -11.95
C ASP A 5 14.46 -16.95 -10.57
N GLY A 6 14.54 -15.60 -10.46
CA GLY A 6 14.80 -14.90 -9.20
C GLY A 6 13.59 -14.75 -8.27
N PHE A 7 12.68 -15.73 -8.17
CA PHE A 7 11.73 -15.81 -7.06
C PHE A 7 12.40 -16.48 -5.87
N ILE A 8 12.74 -15.72 -4.85
CA ILE A 8 13.11 -16.29 -3.54
C ILE A 8 11.81 -16.81 -2.92
N SER A 9 11.52 -18.09 -3.14
CA SER A 9 10.51 -18.80 -2.38
C SER A 9 11.05 -19.05 -0.98
N HIS A 10 10.52 -18.36 0.03
CA HIS A 10 10.77 -18.76 1.40
C HIS A 10 10.16 -20.15 1.64
N PRO A 11 10.88 -21.10 2.26
CA PRO A 11 10.31 -22.40 2.57
C PRO A 11 9.13 -22.22 3.54
N VAL A 12 7.96 -22.63 3.09
CA VAL A 12 6.78 -22.71 3.96
C VAL A 12 7.06 -23.82 4.98
N ALA A 13 7.14 -23.44 6.24
CA ALA A 13 7.29 -24.40 7.34
C ALA A 13 6.09 -25.36 7.31
N THR A 14 6.32 -26.63 6.99
CA THR A 14 5.34 -27.72 7.00
C THR A 14 5.06 -28.23 8.42
N GLY A 15 4.82 -27.31 9.37
CA GLY A 15 4.35 -27.66 10.70
C GLY A 15 2.83 -27.94 10.66
N LYS A 16 2.41 -29.12 11.13
CA LYS A 16 0.98 -29.41 11.35
C LYS A 16 0.46 -28.46 12.40
N PHE A 17 -0.24 -27.40 11.98
CA PHE A 17 -0.96 -26.55 12.91
C PHE A 17 -2.16 -27.30 13.49
N PRO A 18 -2.44 -27.19 14.81
CA PRO A 18 -3.60 -27.81 15.41
C PRO A 18 -4.89 -27.28 14.75
N ILE A 19 -5.70 -28.20 14.24
CA ILE A 19 -7.02 -27.89 13.69
C ILE A 19 -7.87 -27.35 14.84
N LEU A 20 -8.16 -26.06 14.81
CA LEU A 20 -9.10 -25.44 15.75
C LEU A 20 -10.46 -26.09 15.56
N LYS A 21 -10.97 -26.73 16.62
CA LYS A 21 -12.33 -27.28 16.63
C LYS A 21 -13.34 -26.17 16.35
N PRO A 22 -14.38 -26.40 15.54
CA PRO A 22 -15.38 -25.38 15.26
C PRO A 22 -16.04 -24.93 16.58
N ALA A 23 -16.17 -23.64 16.74
CA ALA A 23 -16.77 -23.00 17.89
C ALA A 23 -18.22 -23.47 18.09
N PRO A 24 -18.72 -23.64 19.34
CA PRO A 24 -20.05 -24.18 19.62
C PRO A 24 -21.15 -23.27 19.04
N LYS A 25 -22.15 -23.92 18.40
CA LYS A 25 -23.29 -23.31 17.68
C LYS A 25 -24.34 -22.67 18.60
N LYS A 26 -24.01 -21.88 19.59
CA LYS A 26 -24.99 -21.02 20.30
C LYS A 26 -24.51 -19.58 20.27
N ARG A 27 -24.85 -18.86 19.18
CA ARG A 27 -24.76 -17.38 19.16
C ARG A 27 -25.83 -16.87 20.13
N LYS A 28 -25.40 -16.24 21.23
CA LYS A 28 -26.28 -15.35 22.00
C LYS A 28 -26.81 -14.27 21.04
N PRO A 29 -28.06 -13.81 21.17
CA PRO A 29 -28.59 -12.75 20.35
C PRO A 29 -27.64 -11.54 20.46
N LEU A 30 -27.32 -10.93 19.32
CA LEU A 30 -26.61 -9.66 19.27
C LEU A 30 -27.45 -8.66 20.06
N VAL A 31 -26.94 -8.25 21.22
CA VAL A 31 -27.46 -7.10 21.96
C VAL A 31 -27.46 -5.95 20.98
N SER A 32 -28.59 -5.24 20.85
CA SER A 32 -28.69 -4.01 20.04
C SER A 32 -27.50 -3.12 20.39
N PRO A 33 -26.89 -2.41 19.43
CA PRO A 33 -25.75 -1.54 19.71
C PRO A 33 -26.22 -0.34 20.54
N GLN A 34 -26.33 -0.54 21.85
CA GLN A 34 -26.23 0.57 22.79
C GLN A 34 -24.86 1.15 22.55
N SER A 35 -24.79 2.43 22.25
CA SER A 35 -23.57 3.18 21.96
C SER A 35 -22.59 3.03 23.13
N LEU A 36 -21.74 2.01 23.05
CA LEU A 36 -20.64 1.87 24.01
C LEU A 36 -19.75 3.10 23.85
N SER A 37 -19.46 3.77 24.96
CA SER A 37 -18.50 4.88 24.93
C SER A 37 -17.15 4.38 24.41
N THR A 38 -16.37 5.27 23.78
CA THR A 38 -15.02 4.95 23.30
C THR A 38 -14.17 4.34 24.40
N ALA A 39 -14.28 4.85 25.65
CA ALA A 39 -13.58 4.31 26.82
C ALA A 39 -13.98 2.84 27.10
N SER A 40 -15.27 2.50 27.02
CA SER A 40 -15.75 1.13 27.22
C SER A 40 -15.26 0.19 26.11
N LEU A 41 -15.16 0.67 24.87
CA LEU A 41 -14.62 -0.11 23.75
C LEU A 41 -13.12 -0.35 23.93
N ILE A 42 -12.36 0.66 24.31
CA ILE A 42 -10.93 0.52 24.60
C ILE A 42 -10.72 -0.52 25.70
N THR A 43 -11.37 -0.37 26.87
CA THR A 43 -11.25 -1.32 27.97
C THR A 43 -11.61 -2.75 27.57
N LYS A 44 -12.64 -2.92 26.72
CA LYS A 44 -13.10 -4.23 26.26
C LYS A 44 -12.10 -4.91 25.32
N TYR A 45 -11.40 -4.15 24.47
CA TYR A 45 -10.56 -4.70 23.41
C TYR A 45 -9.07 -4.51 23.64
N ASP A 46 -8.67 -3.85 24.75
CA ASP A 46 -7.26 -3.73 25.18
C ASP A 46 -6.80 -5.05 25.83
N VAL A 47 -6.65 -6.05 24.97
CA VAL A 47 -6.21 -7.40 25.36
C VAL A 47 -5.13 -7.88 24.37
N PRO A 48 -4.16 -8.68 24.82
CA PRO A 48 -3.19 -9.30 23.92
C PRO A 48 -3.90 -10.15 22.86
N VAL A 49 -3.68 -9.84 21.60
CA VAL A 49 -4.24 -10.59 20.47
C VAL A 49 -3.13 -10.98 19.49
N PRO A 50 -3.28 -12.10 18.76
CA PRO A 50 -2.37 -12.43 17.68
C PRO A 50 -2.33 -11.31 16.66
N ARG A 51 -1.14 -11.03 16.12
CA ARG A 51 -0.95 -10.00 15.10
C ARG A 51 -1.48 -10.48 13.76
N TYR A 52 -2.62 -9.94 13.35
CA TYR A 52 -3.18 -10.15 12.02
C TYR A 52 -2.97 -8.90 11.15
N THR A 53 -2.57 -9.10 9.90
CA THR A 53 -2.39 -8.02 8.91
C THR A 53 -3.65 -7.76 8.10
N SER A 54 -4.60 -8.72 8.10
CA SER A 54 -5.86 -8.63 7.36
C SER A 54 -6.94 -9.51 8.02
N PHE A 55 -8.20 -9.24 7.69
CA PHE A 55 -9.31 -10.12 8.02
C PHE A 55 -10.18 -10.35 6.77
N PRO A 56 -10.36 -11.60 6.33
CA PRO A 56 -9.76 -12.84 6.87
C PRO A 56 -8.23 -12.81 6.78
N THR A 57 -7.57 -13.68 7.57
CA THR A 57 -6.11 -13.77 7.55
C THR A 57 -5.60 -14.44 6.27
N ALA A 58 -4.38 -14.16 5.85
CA ALA A 58 -3.79 -14.69 4.62
C ALA A 58 -3.83 -16.21 4.51
N VAL A 59 -3.77 -16.94 5.63
CA VAL A 59 -3.90 -18.42 5.68
C VAL A 59 -5.27 -18.91 5.17
N GLN A 60 -6.27 -18.04 5.15
CA GLN A 60 -7.63 -18.37 4.70
C GLN A 60 -7.87 -17.99 3.23
N PHE A 61 -6.90 -17.31 2.60
CA PHE A 61 -7.03 -16.94 1.21
C PHE A 61 -6.99 -18.18 0.32
N LYS A 62 -7.92 -18.23 -0.63
CA LYS A 62 -7.97 -19.27 -1.64
C LYS A 62 -7.70 -18.64 -3.01
N PRO A 63 -6.95 -19.30 -3.91
CA PRO A 63 -6.68 -18.80 -5.25
C PRO A 63 -7.93 -19.01 -6.16
N THR A 64 -9.09 -18.55 -5.68
CA THR A 64 -10.38 -18.76 -6.37
C THR A 64 -10.89 -17.51 -7.07
N ALA A 65 -10.30 -16.35 -6.81
CA ALA A 65 -10.71 -15.11 -7.45
C ALA A 65 -10.24 -15.10 -8.92
N SER A 66 -11.18 -14.95 -9.84
CA SER A 66 -10.91 -14.83 -11.28
C SER A 66 -10.94 -13.35 -11.72
N GLN A 67 -10.39 -13.09 -12.90
CA GLN A 67 -10.51 -11.76 -13.53
C GLN A 67 -11.99 -11.36 -13.71
N SER A 68 -12.86 -12.32 -14.04
CA SER A 68 -14.30 -12.05 -14.18
C SER A 68 -14.96 -11.63 -12.86
N ASP A 69 -14.52 -12.20 -11.74
CA ASP A 69 -15.04 -11.82 -10.42
C ASP A 69 -14.62 -10.39 -10.06
N PHE A 70 -13.37 -10.04 -10.32
CA PHE A 70 -12.87 -8.67 -10.13
C PHE A 70 -13.66 -7.67 -11.00
N THR A 71 -13.84 -7.95 -12.28
CA THR A 71 -14.62 -7.10 -13.21
C THR A 71 -16.07 -6.94 -12.74
N LYS A 72 -16.72 -8.00 -12.27
CA LYS A 72 -18.07 -7.92 -11.69
C LYS A 72 -18.14 -7.04 -10.45
N GLN A 73 -17.14 -7.12 -9.58
CA GLN A 73 -17.07 -6.27 -8.38
C GLN A 73 -16.89 -4.80 -8.76
N LEU A 74 -16.03 -4.49 -9.73
CA LEU A 74 -15.86 -3.14 -10.23
C LEU A 74 -17.17 -2.59 -10.83
N ALA A 75 -17.86 -3.36 -11.66
CA ALA A 75 -19.13 -2.97 -12.24
C ALA A 75 -20.25 -2.74 -11.20
N ALA A 76 -20.18 -3.43 -10.06
CA ALA A 76 -21.13 -3.31 -8.96
C ALA A 76 -20.93 -2.06 -8.06
N LEU A 77 -19.84 -1.30 -8.24
CA LEU A 77 -19.61 -0.07 -7.49
C LEU A 77 -20.75 0.93 -7.70
N ARG A 78 -21.12 1.68 -6.65
CA ARG A 78 -22.22 2.63 -6.71
C ARG A 78 -21.73 4.02 -7.13
N PRO A 79 -22.39 4.71 -8.09
CA PRO A 79 -21.92 5.99 -8.66
C PRO A 79 -21.68 7.11 -7.64
N HIS A 80 -22.41 7.10 -6.53
CA HIS A 80 -22.35 8.16 -5.51
C HIS A 80 -21.50 7.78 -4.28
N GLN A 81 -20.93 6.59 -4.27
CA GLN A 81 -20.10 6.13 -3.17
C GLN A 81 -18.63 6.38 -3.52
N PRO A 82 -17.93 7.27 -2.80
CA PRO A 82 -16.52 7.51 -3.08
C PRO A 82 -15.67 6.26 -2.80
N ILE A 83 -14.67 6.07 -3.63
CA ILE A 83 -13.67 5.01 -3.47
C ILE A 83 -12.32 5.56 -3.02
N SER A 84 -11.51 4.70 -2.42
CA SER A 84 -10.09 4.94 -2.22
C SER A 84 -9.30 4.13 -3.25
N VAL A 85 -8.29 4.76 -3.84
CA VAL A 85 -7.39 4.13 -4.81
C VAL A 85 -6.03 3.90 -4.17
N TYR A 86 -5.54 2.67 -4.19
CA TYR A 86 -4.20 2.32 -3.78
C TYR A 86 -3.34 2.00 -5.00
N ILE A 87 -2.23 2.69 -5.15
CA ILE A 87 -1.24 2.49 -6.21
C ILE A 87 -0.02 1.80 -5.61
N HIS A 88 0.24 0.58 -6.04
CA HIS A 88 1.40 -0.17 -5.59
C HIS A 88 2.60 0.07 -6.50
N ILE A 89 3.69 0.62 -5.98
CA ILE A 89 4.97 0.79 -6.68
C ILE A 89 5.99 -0.20 -6.08
N PRO A 90 6.20 -1.39 -6.69
CA PRO A 90 6.94 -2.48 -6.05
C PRO A 90 8.46 -2.36 -6.17
N PHE A 91 9.02 -1.17 -6.32
CA PHE A 91 10.44 -1.01 -6.58
C PHE A 91 11.19 -0.36 -5.44
N CYS A 92 12.38 -0.91 -5.13
CA CYS A 92 13.35 -0.32 -4.22
C CYS A 92 14.74 -0.35 -4.84
N HIS A 93 15.60 0.58 -4.42
CA HIS A 93 17.00 0.60 -4.81
C HIS A 93 17.82 -0.46 -4.05
N SER A 94 17.48 -0.76 -2.80
CA SER A 94 18.18 -1.73 -1.95
C SER A 94 17.20 -2.46 -1.04
N LEU A 95 17.52 -3.73 -0.73
CA LEU A 95 16.73 -4.55 0.18
C LEU A 95 17.06 -4.21 1.64
N CYS A 96 16.06 -3.83 2.41
CA CYS A 96 16.18 -3.74 3.86
C CYS A 96 15.96 -5.12 4.48
N HIS A 97 16.83 -5.55 5.41
CA HIS A 97 16.83 -6.95 5.91
C HIS A 97 15.59 -7.34 6.72
N TYR A 98 14.78 -6.39 7.13
CA TYR A 98 13.50 -6.62 7.83
C TYR A 98 12.29 -6.61 6.89
N CYS A 99 12.48 -6.35 5.59
CA CYS A 99 11.39 -6.06 4.67
C CYS A 99 10.56 -7.30 4.36
N GLY A 100 9.25 -7.23 4.63
CA GLY A 100 8.26 -8.23 4.22
C GLY A 100 7.30 -7.72 3.14
N CYS A 101 7.57 -6.56 2.54
CA CYS A 101 6.73 -5.99 1.49
C CYS A 101 6.92 -6.72 0.16
N HIS A 102 5.87 -6.73 -0.65
CA HIS A 102 5.98 -7.19 -2.04
C HIS A 102 6.78 -6.15 -2.83
N THR A 103 8.08 -6.39 -3.00
CA THR A 103 9.01 -5.44 -3.63
C THR A 103 10.04 -6.14 -4.50
N LYS A 104 10.57 -5.40 -5.46
CA LYS A 104 11.64 -5.82 -6.37
C LYS A 104 12.79 -4.81 -6.34
N ILE A 105 14.01 -5.30 -6.13
CA ILE A 105 15.20 -4.46 -6.18
C ILE A 105 15.60 -4.24 -7.64
N VAL A 106 15.74 -2.98 -8.04
CA VAL A 106 16.17 -2.59 -9.38
C VAL A 106 17.20 -1.45 -9.31
N HIS A 107 18.19 -1.47 -10.19
CA HIS A 107 19.22 -0.43 -10.29
C HIS A 107 19.09 0.38 -11.58
N ALA A 108 18.41 -0.17 -12.59
CA ALA A 108 18.07 0.53 -13.82
C ALA A 108 16.62 1.06 -13.74
N TYR A 109 16.33 2.15 -14.45
CA TYR A 109 14.99 2.76 -14.44
C TYR A 109 13.98 2.06 -15.36
N ASN A 110 14.43 1.42 -16.43
CA ASN A 110 13.58 0.78 -17.43
C ASN A 110 12.47 -0.17 -16.86
N PRO A 111 12.73 -1.00 -15.81
CA PRO A 111 11.66 -1.80 -15.21
C PRO A 111 10.53 -0.96 -14.60
N ILE A 112 10.86 0.20 -14.00
CA ILE A 112 9.88 1.12 -13.41
C ILE A 112 9.03 1.75 -14.52
N GLU A 113 9.68 2.23 -15.58
CA GLU A 113 9.01 2.86 -16.73
C GLU A 113 8.02 1.89 -17.41
N LYS A 114 8.44 0.64 -17.64
CA LYS A 114 7.55 -0.41 -18.18
C LYS A 114 6.37 -0.69 -17.27
N TYR A 115 6.62 -0.76 -15.96
CA TYR A 115 5.57 -0.97 -14.97
C TYR A 115 4.56 0.17 -14.98
N VAL A 116 5.02 1.42 -14.99
CA VAL A 116 4.15 2.60 -15.09
C VAL A 116 3.28 2.52 -16.35
N GLY A 117 3.87 2.16 -17.49
CA GLY A 117 3.10 1.96 -18.73
C GLY A 117 1.97 0.93 -18.58
N THR A 118 2.22 -0.19 -17.89
CA THR A 118 1.20 -1.21 -17.60
C THR A 118 0.15 -0.69 -16.62
N LEU A 119 0.58 0.03 -15.57
CA LEU A 119 -0.31 0.62 -14.57
C LEU A 119 -1.28 1.63 -15.19
N LEU A 120 -0.83 2.45 -16.15
CA LEU A 120 -1.71 3.36 -16.90
C LEU A 120 -2.78 2.62 -17.68
N GLN A 121 -2.45 1.46 -18.26
CA GLN A 121 -3.42 0.60 -18.94
C GLN A 121 -4.41 -0.01 -17.93
N GLU A 122 -3.94 -0.45 -16.76
CA GLU A 122 -4.79 -1.01 -15.70
C GLU A 122 -5.79 0.03 -15.19
N ILE A 123 -5.37 1.27 -14.96
CA ILE A 123 -6.25 2.39 -14.57
C ILE A 123 -7.40 2.55 -15.58
N LYS A 124 -7.06 2.58 -16.86
CA LYS A 124 -8.05 2.70 -17.94
C LYS A 124 -8.99 1.49 -18.00
N GLN A 125 -8.47 0.28 -17.85
CA GLN A 125 -9.28 -0.95 -17.83
C GLN A 125 -10.22 -1.00 -16.65
N ALA A 126 -9.76 -0.60 -15.45
CA ALA A 126 -10.58 -0.52 -14.26
C ALA A 126 -11.74 0.46 -14.45
N ALA A 127 -11.47 1.67 -14.95
CA ALA A 127 -12.49 2.66 -15.25
C ALA A 127 -13.51 2.16 -16.29
N THR A 128 -13.03 1.50 -17.35
CA THR A 128 -13.89 0.88 -18.38
C THR A 128 -14.80 -0.20 -17.77
N SER A 129 -14.24 -1.04 -16.87
CA SER A 129 -15.00 -2.10 -16.19
C SER A 129 -16.05 -1.54 -15.24
N ILE A 130 -15.78 -0.41 -14.60
CA ILE A 130 -16.75 0.31 -13.76
C ILE A 130 -17.88 0.89 -14.64
N GLY A 131 -17.57 1.44 -15.82
CA GLY A 131 -18.52 1.90 -16.83
C GLY A 131 -19.35 3.13 -16.43
N LYS A 132 -18.98 3.83 -15.37
CA LYS A 132 -19.67 5.03 -14.84
C LYS A 132 -18.73 5.91 -14.04
N PRO A 133 -18.99 7.23 -13.94
CA PRO A 133 -18.19 8.13 -13.11
C PRO A 133 -18.24 7.73 -11.63
N ILE A 134 -17.07 7.54 -11.02
CA ILE A 134 -16.92 7.21 -9.60
C ILE A 134 -16.08 8.29 -8.90
N PRO A 135 -16.56 8.86 -7.78
CA PRO A 135 -15.77 9.79 -6.98
C PRO A 135 -14.59 9.08 -6.30
N VAL A 136 -13.43 9.73 -6.29
CA VAL A 136 -12.25 9.29 -5.55
C VAL A 136 -12.01 10.22 -4.37
N SER A 137 -12.07 9.69 -3.16
CA SER A 137 -11.80 10.46 -1.93
C SER A 137 -10.34 10.43 -1.53
N GLN A 138 -9.63 9.35 -1.85
CA GLN A 138 -8.24 9.17 -1.46
C GLN A 138 -7.46 8.43 -2.54
N ILE A 139 -6.22 8.87 -2.77
CA ILE A 139 -5.20 8.18 -3.57
C ILE A 139 -4.01 7.92 -2.66
N HIS A 140 -3.55 6.69 -2.58
CA HIS A 140 -2.41 6.32 -1.75
C HIS A 140 -1.36 5.58 -2.58
N PHE A 141 -0.15 6.13 -2.64
CA PHE A 141 1.02 5.48 -3.22
C PHE A 141 1.79 4.73 -2.14
N GLY A 142 1.92 3.42 -2.28
CA GLY A 142 2.63 2.56 -1.33
C GLY A 142 3.40 1.44 -2.02
N GLY A 143 3.92 0.50 -1.23
CA GLY A 143 4.58 -0.70 -1.73
C GLY A 143 6.04 -0.85 -1.34
N GLY A 144 6.96 -0.72 -2.29
CA GLY A 144 8.40 -0.67 -2.04
C GLY A 144 8.84 0.72 -1.60
N SER A 145 9.26 1.54 -2.55
CA SER A 145 9.60 2.95 -2.35
C SER A 145 8.96 3.76 -3.49
N PRO A 146 7.70 4.22 -3.34
CA PRO A 146 7.02 4.96 -4.41
C PRO A 146 7.82 6.16 -4.93
N ASN A 147 8.55 6.84 -4.04
CA ASN A 147 9.41 7.95 -4.41
C ASN A 147 10.73 7.53 -5.11
N TYR A 148 10.89 6.25 -5.44
CA TYR A 148 11.92 5.79 -6.38
C TYR A 148 11.50 6.03 -7.83
N ALA A 149 10.21 6.08 -8.11
CA ALA A 149 9.70 6.55 -9.40
C ALA A 149 10.05 8.03 -9.61
N LYS A 150 10.23 8.41 -10.88
CA LYS A 150 10.42 9.80 -11.27
C LYS A 150 9.13 10.57 -11.03
N THR A 151 9.26 11.87 -10.76
CA THR A 151 8.11 12.75 -10.53
C THR A 151 7.18 12.81 -11.74
N GLU A 152 7.76 12.78 -12.93
CA GLU A 152 7.04 12.78 -14.20
C GLU A 152 6.15 11.52 -14.36
N ASP A 153 6.58 10.38 -13.84
CA ASP A 153 5.78 9.15 -13.88
C ASP A 153 4.66 9.17 -12.82
N ILE A 154 4.90 9.77 -11.66
CA ILE A 154 3.86 10.02 -10.66
C ILE A 154 2.79 10.96 -11.24
N ASP A 155 3.21 12.04 -11.91
CA ASP A 155 2.30 12.96 -12.59
C ASP A 155 1.44 12.25 -13.64
N ARG A 156 2.04 11.43 -14.50
CA ARG A 156 1.30 10.63 -15.50
C ARG A 156 0.25 9.72 -14.87
N ILE A 157 0.55 9.11 -13.73
CA ILE A 157 -0.41 8.27 -12.99
C ILE A 157 -1.57 9.11 -12.46
N LEU A 158 -1.28 10.28 -11.85
CA LEU A 158 -2.30 11.19 -11.35
C LEU A 158 -3.20 11.71 -12.47
N GLN A 159 -2.62 12.14 -13.59
CA GLN A 159 -3.38 12.56 -14.78
C GLN A 159 -4.27 11.43 -15.32
N ALA A 160 -3.79 10.18 -15.34
CA ALA A 160 -4.60 9.05 -15.76
C ALA A 160 -5.77 8.80 -14.81
N LEU A 161 -5.60 9.00 -13.50
CA LEU A 161 -6.69 8.92 -12.53
C LEU A 161 -7.70 10.04 -12.73
N GLU A 162 -7.26 11.28 -12.91
CA GLU A 162 -8.12 12.45 -13.17
C GLU A 162 -8.95 12.32 -14.46
N GLN A 163 -8.35 11.74 -15.50
CA GLN A 163 -9.05 11.50 -16.78
C GLN A 163 -10.11 10.39 -16.70
N ASN A 164 -9.99 9.47 -15.77
CA ASN A 164 -10.82 8.26 -15.73
C ASN A 164 -11.77 8.19 -14.52
N PHE A 165 -11.57 9.03 -13.51
CA PHE A 165 -12.36 9.07 -12.28
C PHE A 165 -12.72 10.51 -11.90
N LEU A 166 -13.69 10.67 -11.00
CA LEU A 166 -14.05 11.98 -10.47
C LEU A 166 -13.16 12.32 -9.28
N THR A 167 -12.11 13.09 -9.52
CA THR A 167 -11.28 13.70 -8.49
C THR A 167 -11.78 15.13 -8.20
N SER A 168 -11.42 15.66 -7.05
CA SER A 168 -11.74 17.03 -6.64
C SER A 168 -10.58 17.62 -5.83
N PRO A 169 -10.57 18.93 -5.54
CA PRO A 169 -9.59 19.54 -4.64
C PRO A 169 -9.56 18.91 -3.24
N ASP A 170 -10.64 18.26 -2.81
CA ASP A 170 -10.72 17.55 -1.54
C ASP A 170 -10.18 16.13 -1.60
N THR A 171 -9.83 15.61 -2.77
CA THR A 171 -9.20 14.29 -2.92
C THR A 171 -7.85 14.28 -2.22
N GLN A 172 -7.71 13.49 -1.17
CA GLN A 172 -6.47 13.37 -0.42
C GLN A 172 -5.47 12.49 -1.17
N ILE A 173 -4.26 13.02 -1.43
CA ILE A 173 -3.19 12.24 -2.06
C ILE A 173 -2.09 12.01 -1.05
N ALA A 174 -1.81 10.74 -0.74
CA ALA A 174 -0.79 10.31 0.22
C ALA A 174 0.29 9.47 -0.45
N MET A 175 1.52 9.59 0.01
CA MET A 175 2.65 8.81 -0.51
C MET A 175 3.56 8.31 0.60
N GLU A 176 3.93 7.04 0.54
CA GLU A 176 5.00 6.47 1.35
C GLU A 176 6.35 6.81 0.73
N CYS A 177 7.29 7.34 1.52
CA CYS A 177 8.58 7.77 1.02
C CYS A 177 9.74 7.15 1.81
N ASP A 178 10.73 6.69 1.07
CA ASP A 178 12.04 6.42 1.62
C ASP A 178 12.81 7.75 1.75
N PRO A 179 13.19 8.19 2.96
CA PRO A 179 13.89 9.46 3.15
C PRO A 179 15.24 9.53 2.43
N ARG A 180 15.86 8.38 2.12
CA ARG A 180 17.12 8.36 1.37
C ARG A 180 16.98 8.83 -0.08
N LEU A 181 15.77 8.76 -0.63
CA LEU A 181 15.41 9.09 -2.01
C LEU A 181 14.62 10.41 -2.14
N LEU A 182 14.42 11.11 -1.03
CA LEU A 182 13.63 12.33 -0.96
C LEU A 182 14.56 13.54 -0.84
N ASP A 183 14.59 14.38 -1.85
CA ASP A 183 15.30 15.64 -1.88
C ASP A 183 14.32 16.83 -1.94
N GLU A 184 14.86 18.06 -1.91
CA GLU A 184 14.08 19.29 -1.96
C GLU A 184 13.28 19.44 -3.25
N LYS A 185 13.88 19.07 -4.38
CA LYS A 185 13.20 19.13 -5.66
C LYS A 185 11.96 18.22 -5.66
N LYS A 186 12.10 16.98 -5.19
CA LYS A 186 10.97 16.04 -5.10
C LYS A 186 9.88 16.52 -4.14
N ILE A 187 10.24 17.11 -2.99
CA ILE A 187 9.26 17.66 -2.05
C ILE A 187 8.44 18.76 -2.75
N ASN A 188 9.10 19.69 -3.42
CA ASN A 188 8.44 20.77 -4.14
C ASN A 188 7.58 20.23 -5.31
N ASP A 189 8.09 19.26 -6.04
CA ASP A 189 7.34 18.61 -7.13
C ASP A 189 6.10 17.92 -6.60
N TYR A 190 6.20 17.14 -5.52
CA TYR A 190 5.06 16.46 -4.89
C TYR A 190 4.00 17.43 -4.37
N SER A 191 4.43 18.56 -3.79
CA SER A 191 3.51 19.63 -3.39
C SER A 191 2.73 20.18 -4.60
N ARG A 192 3.42 20.43 -5.73
CA ARG A 192 2.77 20.89 -6.98
C ARG A 192 1.82 19.87 -7.58
N LEU A 193 2.10 18.59 -7.41
CA LEU A 193 1.23 17.49 -7.82
C LEU A 193 0.04 17.23 -6.88
N GLY A 194 -0.11 18.05 -5.83
CA GLY A 194 -1.21 17.93 -4.88
C GLY A 194 -1.05 16.81 -3.86
N ILE A 195 0.16 16.22 -3.73
CA ILE A 195 0.43 15.24 -2.68
C ILE A 195 0.43 15.97 -1.34
N SER A 196 -0.66 15.77 -0.58
CA SER A 196 -0.94 16.50 0.67
C SER A 196 -0.37 15.80 1.91
N ARG A 197 0.01 14.52 1.79
CA ARG A 197 0.53 13.74 2.91
C ARG A 197 1.67 12.83 2.50
N ILE A 198 2.79 12.94 3.23
CA ILE A 198 3.95 12.06 3.06
C ILE A 198 4.18 11.27 4.34
N SER A 199 4.32 9.95 4.21
CA SER A 199 4.75 9.05 5.29
C SER A 199 6.21 8.68 5.09
N LEU A 200 7.07 9.04 6.05
CA LEU A 200 8.49 8.75 5.98
C LEU A 200 8.82 7.44 6.67
N GLY A 201 9.45 6.52 5.96
CA GLY A 201 9.93 5.25 6.49
C GLY A 201 11.20 5.42 7.31
N ILE A 202 11.10 5.95 8.54
CA ILE A 202 12.21 6.09 9.49
C ILE A 202 12.17 4.92 10.44
N GLN A 203 13.15 4.03 10.36
CA GLN A 203 13.11 2.78 11.13
C GLN A 203 13.83 2.92 12.47
N ASP A 204 15.06 3.48 12.46
CA ASP A 204 15.87 3.70 13.61
C ASP A 204 16.92 4.80 13.33
N PHE A 205 17.39 5.52 14.36
CA PHE A 205 18.47 6.49 14.23
C PHE A 205 19.81 5.97 14.76
N ASN A 206 19.84 4.81 15.44
CA ASN A 206 21.08 4.19 15.86
C ASN A 206 21.83 3.64 14.65
N TYR A 207 23.05 4.12 14.43
CA TYR A 207 23.87 3.73 13.26
C TYR A 207 24.14 2.22 13.18
N ARG A 208 24.36 1.55 14.34
CA ARG A 208 24.58 0.09 14.37
C ARG A 208 23.34 -0.66 13.89
N VAL A 209 22.16 -0.24 14.34
CA VAL A 209 20.88 -0.81 13.90
C VAL A 209 20.70 -0.56 12.42
N GLN A 210 20.86 0.68 11.94
CA GLN A 210 20.76 1.03 10.53
C GLN A 210 21.66 0.17 9.62
N LYS A 211 22.89 -0.10 10.11
CA LYS A 211 23.85 -0.96 9.38
C LYS A 211 23.37 -2.41 9.31
N VAL A 212 22.87 -2.96 10.42
CA VAL A 212 22.37 -4.35 10.47
C VAL A 212 21.14 -4.53 9.56
N ILE A 213 20.23 -3.56 9.55
CA ILE A 213 19.03 -3.63 8.73
C ILE A 213 19.23 -3.16 7.27
N ASN A 214 20.45 -2.86 6.88
CA ASN A 214 20.82 -2.33 5.55
C ASN A 214 20.03 -1.06 5.17
N ARG A 215 19.89 -0.11 6.13
CA ARG A 215 19.15 1.12 5.90
C ARG A 215 19.80 2.31 6.60
N ILE A 216 20.87 2.83 6.00
CA ILE A 216 21.58 4.01 6.53
C ILE A 216 20.83 5.27 6.14
N GLN A 217 20.34 6.00 7.13
CA GLN A 217 19.59 7.26 6.95
C GLN A 217 19.98 8.24 8.09
N PRO A 218 20.95 9.13 7.89
CA PRO A 218 21.44 10.03 8.94
C PRO A 218 20.32 10.94 9.46
N LEU A 219 20.27 11.14 10.79
CA LEU A 219 19.27 11.99 11.45
C LEU A 219 19.19 13.39 10.83
N LYS A 220 20.33 14.02 10.56
CA LYS A 220 20.38 15.36 9.96
C LYS A 220 19.68 15.44 8.60
N GLN A 221 19.80 14.40 7.78
CA GLN A 221 19.10 14.32 6.49
C GLN A 221 17.58 14.29 6.69
N VAL A 222 17.10 13.45 7.60
CA VAL A 222 15.68 13.31 7.90
C VAL A 222 15.11 14.60 8.50
N GLN A 223 15.83 15.22 9.45
CA GLN A 223 15.43 16.51 10.04
C GLN A 223 15.26 17.60 8.98
N LYS A 224 16.20 17.70 8.03
CA LYS A 224 16.13 18.67 6.94
C LYS A 224 14.90 18.45 6.04
N GLN A 225 14.45 17.21 5.87
CA GLN A 225 13.26 16.87 5.07
C GLN A 225 11.94 17.18 5.79
N ILE A 226 11.90 17.01 7.13
CA ILE A 226 10.69 17.29 7.92
C ILE A 226 10.46 18.79 8.11
N GLN A 227 11.52 19.61 8.08
CA GLN A 227 11.44 21.06 8.24
C GLN A 227 11.01 21.82 6.97
N ARG A 228 10.76 21.13 5.90
CA ARG A 228 10.35 21.67 4.58
C ARG A 228 8.91 21.36 4.26
#